data_d682921e817414d027d68deb97cea1db
#
_entry.id   d682921e817414d027d68deb97cea1db
#
_cell.length_a   1.000
_cell.length_b   1.000
_cell.length_c   1.000
_cell.angle_alpha   90.00
_cell.angle_beta   90.00
_cell.angle_gamma   90.00
#
_symmetry.space_group_name_H-M   'P 1'
#
loop_
_entity.id
_entity.type
_entity.pdbx_description
1 polymer ?
#
loop_
_entity_poly.entity_id
_entity_poly.type
_entity_poly.pdbx_seq_one_letter_code
_entity_poly.pdbx_strand_id
1 'polypeptide(L)'
;MTTAYAAAQTTEKKQSLAIIDSDVHPYMENGLATLVPYMSTAWQKRIGSGLGGGHTVASQFHLPLDYLYINSSGGMRADTARPGMSPATDPAFTAAQLLDGAGIDRAILLAGHLLGLGAMPDPQVAATIASAYNDWMCERWLQFDQRYRGGLVIAPQDPELAVKEIDRMSDRPGIVEIFMPLHEILMGEKHYYPIYEAAQRHGLPICVHPSGTENVYARAPRMAGTPTYYIEWHALLGQIHQANTASLLCHGVFERFPELKVVIAEGGIAWIAELAWKLDADWHGLRDEIPWVKRHPSDYLNENMRFTTQPFVEPPKREHLTSLMDMINAEKVLMFSSDYPHWNYNDPTNALAGLPEELQRRIMFDNPREFYGDRIN
;
A
#
# COMPACT_ATOMS: atom_id res chain seq x y z
N MET A 1 -57.79 5.38 -37.41
CA MET A 1 -57.45 5.92 -36.09
C MET A 1 -56.85 4.77 -35.25
N THR A 2 -55.53 4.68 -35.19
CA THR A 2 -54.81 3.69 -34.37
C THR A 2 -53.72 4.43 -33.65
N THR A 3 -53.99 4.71 -32.39
CA THR A 3 -53.08 5.38 -31.47
C THR A 3 -52.00 4.41 -31.01
N ALA A 4 -50.77 4.66 -31.41
CA ALA A 4 -49.60 3.93 -30.91
C ALA A 4 -49.23 4.48 -29.52
N TYR A 5 -49.30 3.64 -28.50
CA TYR A 5 -48.75 3.88 -27.18
C TYR A 5 -47.24 3.69 -27.25
N ALA A 6 -46.49 4.79 -27.16
CA ALA A 6 -45.04 4.74 -26.93
C ALA A 6 -44.81 4.47 -25.44
N ALA A 7 -44.36 3.26 -25.13
CA ALA A 7 -43.88 2.91 -23.81
C ALA A 7 -42.51 3.60 -23.60
N ALA A 8 -42.49 4.57 -22.72
CA ALA A 8 -41.23 5.14 -22.21
C ALA A 8 -40.49 4.06 -21.40
N GLN A 9 -39.44 3.51 -21.96
CA GLN A 9 -38.46 2.74 -21.20
C GLN A 9 -37.69 3.72 -20.32
N THR A 10 -38.06 3.80 -19.07
CA THR A 10 -37.23 4.36 -18.02
C THR A 10 -36.05 3.37 -17.83
N THR A 11 -34.95 3.65 -18.47
CA THR A 11 -33.63 3.06 -18.08
C THR A 11 -33.36 3.53 -16.69
N GLU A 12 -33.62 2.70 -15.68
CA GLU A 12 -33.03 2.85 -14.36
C GLU A 12 -31.50 2.94 -14.56
N LYS A 13 -30.92 4.11 -14.27
CA LYS A 13 -29.48 4.25 -14.15
C LYS A 13 -29.06 3.25 -13.07
N LYS A 14 -28.41 2.15 -13.46
CA LYS A 14 -27.73 1.25 -12.53
C LYS A 14 -26.85 2.15 -11.66
N GLN A 15 -27.14 2.22 -10.38
CA GLN A 15 -26.39 3.04 -9.45
C GLN A 15 -24.96 2.53 -9.53
N SER A 16 -24.00 3.37 -9.91
CA SER A 16 -22.59 2.98 -10.01
C SER A 16 -22.15 2.50 -8.63
N LEU A 17 -21.47 1.37 -8.57
CA LEU A 17 -20.87 0.88 -7.35
C LEU A 17 -19.88 1.94 -6.86
N ALA A 18 -19.98 2.34 -5.59
CA ALA A 18 -18.97 3.19 -4.97
C ALA A 18 -17.65 2.41 -4.84
N ILE A 19 -16.52 3.07 -5.11
CA ILE A 19 -15.21 2.43 -5.18
C ILE A 19 -14.21 3.18 -4.29
N ILE A 20 -13.54 2.44 -3.41
CA ILE A 20 -12.39 2.89 -2.64
C ILE A 20 -11.16 2.18 -3.18
N ASP A 21 -10.22 2.94 -3.73
CA ASP A 21 -8.96 2.45 -4.22
C ASP A 21 -7.91 2.55 -3.11
N SER A 22 -7.41 1.41 -2.68
CA SER A 22 -6.53 1.32 -1.50
C SER A 22 -5.05 1.44 -1.83
N ASP A 23 -4.68 1.70 -3.11
CA ASP A 23 -3.28 1.81 -3.51
C ASP A 23 -3.12 2.66 -4.77
N VAL A 24 -2.73 3.92 -4.57
CA VAL A 24 -2.49 4.90 -5.63
C VAL A 24 -1.19 5.64 -5.33
N HIS A 25 -0.32 5.79 -6.33
CA HIS A 25 1.01 6.36 -6.13
C HIS A 25 1.16 7.77 -6.71
N PRO A 26 1.12 8.81 -5.88
CA PRO A 26 1.53 10.15 -6.28
C PRO A 26 3.04 10.23 -6.41
N TYR A 27 3.51 10.93 -7.43
CA TYR A 27 4.93 11.18 -7.67
C TYR A 27 5.28 12.66 -7.54
N MET A 28 6.51 12.93 -7.14
CA MET A 28 7.04 14.28 -7.01
C MET A 28 7.65 14.73 -8.34
N GLU A 29 7.28 15.92 -8.83
CA GLU A 29 7.68 16.43 -10.14
C GLU A 29 9.21 16.51 -10.32
N ASN A 30 9.91 16.91 -9.27
CA ASN A 30 11.38 17.04 -9.27
C ASN A 30 12.04 16.03 -8.29
N GLY A 31 11.42 14.88 -8.07
CA GLY A 31 11.89 13.90 -7.09
C GLY A 31 12.08 14.50 -5.70
N LEU A 32 13.11 14.10 -4.97
CA LEU A 32 13.36 14.59 -3.61
C LEU A 32 13.59 16.11 -3.51
N ALA A 33 13.98 16.77 -4.60
CA ALA A 33 14.14 18.23 -4.63
C ALA A 33 12.83 18.97 -4.34
N THR A 34 11.69 18.36 -4.67
CA THR A 34 10.34 18.88 -4.35
C THR A 34 10.14 19.07 -2.85
N LEU A 35 10.80 18.26 -2.02
CA LEU A 35 10.61 18.25 -0.55
C LEU A 35 11.47 19.28 0.17
N VAL A 36 12.48 19.85 -0.48
CA VAL A 36 13.42 20.80 0.17
C VAL A 36 12.69 21.99 0.85
N PRO A 37 11.67 22.62 0.24
CA PRO A 37 10.94 23.71 0.88
C PRO A 37 10.21 23.33 2.18
N TYR A 38 9.89 22.06 2.35
CA TYR A 38 9.17 21.52 3.52
C TYR A 38 10.12 21.14 4.68
N MET A 39 11.43 21.22 4.47
CA MET A 39 12.44 20.90 5.48
C MET A 39 12.85 22.12 6.28
N SER A 40 13.35 21.91 7.50
CA SER A 40 13.97 23.01 8.28
C SER A 40 15.19 23.59 7.56
N THR A 41 15.52 24.87 7.85
CA THR A 41 16.68 25.54 7.24
C THR A 41 17.99 24.78 7.43
N ALA A 42 18.17 24.09 8.56
CA ALA A 42 19.35 23.26 8.80
C ALA A 42 19.40 22.06 7.82
N TRP A 43 18.29 21.41 7.61
CA TRP A 43 18.16 20.30 6.67
C TRP A 43 18.24 20.77 5.21
N GLN A 44 17.65 21.92 4.87
CA GLN A 44 17.80 22.53 3.54
C GLN A 44 19.28 22.76 3.19
N LYS A 45 20.09 23.24 4.17
CA LYS A 45 21.52 23.41 3.97
C LYS A 45 22.25 22.08 3.84
N ARG A 46 21.91 21.07 4.64
CA ARG A 46 22.55 19.75 4.62
C ARG A 46 22.24 18.96 3.36
N ILE A 47 20.98 18.94 2.95
CA ILE A 47 20.51 18.18 1.77
C ILE A 47 20.57 19.05 0.51
N GLY A 48 20.21 20.35 0.62
CA GLY A 48 20.01 21.24 -0.51
C GLY A 48 21.28 21.91 -1.02
N SER A 49 22.36 22.04 -0.20
CA SER A 49 23.66 22.57 -0.68
C SER A 49 24.24 21.75 -1.82
N GLY A 50 23.59 20.69 -2.05
CA GLY A 50 23.92 19.77 -3.04
C GLY A 50 23.07 19.76 -4.30
N LEU A 51 21.96 20.46 -4.35
CA LEU A 51 21.12 20.58 -5.57
C LEU A 51 21.68 21.56 -6.60
N GLY A 52 22.69 22.36 -6.25
CA GLY A 52 23.23 23.46 -7.06
C GLY A 52 24.49 23.17 -7.87
N GLY A 53 24.92 21.93 -8.07
CA GLY A 53 26.01 21.64 -9.01
C GLY A 53 27.23 20.92 -8.48
N GLY A 54 27.14 20.20 -7.40
CA GLY A 54 28.15 19.27 -6.90
C GLY A 54 27.55 17.91 -6.59
N HIS A 55 28.38 16.91 -6.38
CA HIS A 55 27.97 15.61 -5.87
C HIS A 55 27.29 15.76 -4.53
N THR A 56 25.98 15.64 -4.47
CA THR A 56 25.15 15.99 -3.36
C THR A 56 24.59 14.76 -2.72
N VAL A 57 24.33 14.87 -1.42
CA VAL A 57 23.57 13.86 -0.70
C VAL A 57 22.26 13.54 -1.44
N ALA A 58 21.57 14.55 -1.98
CA ALA A 58 20.35 14.33 -2.77
C ALA A 58 20.60 13.60 -4.11
N SER A 59 21.76 13.77 -4.75
CA SER A 59 22.13 13.00 -5.96
C SER A 59 22.74 11.63 -5.60
N GLN A 60 23.17 11.45 -4.36
CA GLN A 60 23.59 10.16 -3.82
C GLN A 60 22.43 9.38 -3.19
N PHE A 61 21.35 10.05 -2.85
CA PHE A 61 20.05 9.44 -2.56
C PHE A 61 19.31 9.06 -3.84
N HIS A 62 19.98 8.44 -4.74
CA HIS A 62 19.29 7.42 -5.49
C HIS A 62 18.83 6.41 -4.44
N LEU A 63 17.54 6.36 -4.19
CA LEU A 63 16.96 5.15 -3.67
C LEU A 63 17.44 4.10 -4.65
N PRO A 64 18.36 3.19 -4.27
CA PRO A 64 19.04 2.36 -5.29
C PRO A 64 18.15 1.34 -5.98
N LEU A 65 16.91 1.54 -6.05
CA LEU A 65 15.84 0.63 -5.85
C LEU A 65 15.02 0.40 -7.09
N ASP A 66 14.60 1.49 -7.69
CA ASP A 66 13.89 1.46 -8.97
C ASP A 66 14.82 1.06 -10.12
N TYR A 67 16.13 0.96 -9.86
CA TYR A 67 17.15 0.69 -10.86
C TYR A 67 17.75 -0.72 -10.83
N LEU A 68 17.37 -1.55 -9.86
CA LEU A 68 17.91 -2.92 -9.79
C LEU A 68 17.39 -3.80 -10.92
N TYR A 69 16.17 -3.56 -11.35
CA TYR A 69 15.53 -4.33 -12.38
C TYR A 69 15.05 -3.42 -13.50
N ILE A 70 15.51 -3.68 -14.73
CA ILE A 70 15.03 -2.95 -15.90
C ILE A 70 13.64 -3.46 -16.26
N ASN A 71 12.63 -2.62 -16.01
CA ASN A 71 11.28 -2.86 -16.51
C ASN A 71 11.19 -2.42 -17.98
N SER A 72 11.01 -3.37 -18.88
CA SER A 72 10.88 -3.09 -20.32
C SER A 72 9.64 -2.28 -20.70
N SER A 73 8.64 -2.24 -19.83
CA SER A 73 7.42 -1.41 -19.98
C SER A 73 7.59 0.00 -19.45
N GLY A 74 8.80 0.37 -18.93
CA GLY A 74 9.06 1.69 -18.37
C GLY A 74 8.52 1.93 -16.97
N GLY A 75 7.89 0.94 -16.35
CA GLY A 75 7.36 0.99 -14.98
C GLY A 75 6.04 1.74 -14.81
N MET A 76 5.73 2.68 -15.70
CA MET A 76 4.55 3.56 -15.62
C MET A 76 3.73 3.51 -16.91
N ARG A 77 2.43 3.78 -16.79
CA ARG A 77 1.56 3.99 -17.95
C ARG A 77 1.88 5.35 -18.59
N ALA A 78 2.10 5.34 -19.90
CA ALA A 78 2.44 6.56 -20.66
C ALA A 78 1.32 7.61 -20.67
N ASP A 79 0.06 7.20 -20.53
CA ASP A 79 -1.12 8.09 -20.54
C ASP A 79 -1.37 8.79 -19.19
N THR A 80 -0.60 8.50 -18.15
CA THR A 80 -0.73 9.11 -16.82
C THR A 80 0.11 10.38 -16.63
N ALA A 81 0.77 10.82 -17.70
CA ALA A 81 1.57 12.04 -17.72
C ALA A 81 0.96 13.10 -18.66
N ARG A 82 0.97 14.36 -18.23
CA ARG A 82 0.79 15.48 -19.18
C ARG A 82 2.04 15.67 -20.03
N PRO A 83 1.91 16.26 -21.23
CA PRO A 83 3.09 16.59 -22.04
C PRO A 83 4.12 17.40 -21.24
N GLY A 84 5.36 16.89 -21.16
CA GLY A 84 6.46 17.53 -20.44
C GLY A 84 6.49 17.31 -18.92
N MET A 85 5.59 16.50 -18.37
CA MET A 85 5.57 16.14 -16.96
C MET A 85 5.81 14.64 -16.78
N SER A 86 6.23 14.25 -15.58
CA SER A 86 6.29 12.84 -15.18
C SER A 86 4.89 12.30 -14.81
N PRO A 87 4.67 10.97 -14.91
CA PRO A 87 3.41 10.34 -14.52
C PRO A 87 2.98 10.67 -13.08
N ALA A 88 1.68 10.82 -12.85
CA ALA A 88 1.04 11.02 -11.54
C ALA A 88 1.67 12.12 -10.66
N THR A 89 2.17 13.20 -11.28
CA THR A 89 2.72 14.37 -10.55
C THR A 89 1.72 15.54 -10.45
N ASP A 90 0.62 15.47 -11.20
CA ASP A 90 -0.43 16.50 -11.21
C ASP A 90 -1.73 15.98 -10.58
N PRO A 91 -2.11 16.47 -9.39
CA PRO A 91 -3.32 16.04 -8.70
C PRO A 91 -4.59 16.24 -9.54
N ALA A 92 -4.68 17.33 -10.32
CA ALA A 92 -5.86 17.61 -11.16
C ALA A 92 -5.98 16.63 -12.32
N PHE A 93 -4.85 16.29 -12.94
CA PHE A 93 -4.85 15.32 -14.03
C PHE A 93 -5.15 13.91 -13.55
N THR A 94 -4.57 13.52 -12.40
CA THR A 94 -4.88 12.25 -11.74
C THR A 94 -6.35 12.17 -11.33
N ALA A 95 -6.93 13.25 -10.75
CA ALA A 95 -8.35 13.29 -10.43
C ALA A 95 -9.23 13.08 -11.66
N ALA A 96 -8.93 13.77 -12.75
CA ALA A 96 -9.70 13.64 -14.00
C ALA A 96 -9.63 12.21 -14.58
N GLN A 97 -8.49 11.54 -14.51
CA GLN A 97 -8.36 10.16 -15.02
C GLN A 97 -8.93 9.12 -14.06
N LEU A 98 -8.54 9.17 -12.80
CA LEU A 98 -8.82 8.13 -11.83
C LEU A 98 -10.15 8.36 -11.10
N LEU A 99 -10.34 9.54 -10.51
CA LEU A 99 -11.53 9.80 -9.70
C LEU A 99 -12.76 10.01 -10.58
N ASP A 100 -12.64 10.83 -11.63
CA ASP A 100 -13.75 11.14 -12.52
C ASP A 100 -13.89 10.10 -13.65
N GLY A 101 -12.77 9.73 -14.29
CA GLY A 101 -12.77 8.86 -15.46
C GLY A 101 -13.04 7.39 -15.12
N ALA A 102 -12.41 6.87 -14.07
CA ALA A 102 -12.61 5.50 -13.61
C ALA A 102 -13.68 5.37 -12.51
N GLY A 103 -14.21 6.49 -12.00
CA GLY A 103 -15.31 6.50 -11.03
C GLY A 103 -14.90 6.10 -9.62
N ILE A 104 -13.70 6.46 -9.20
CA ILE A 104 -13.19 6.19 -7.84
C ILE A 104 -13.72 7.24 -6.87
N ASP A 105 -14.42 6.82 -5.82
CA ASP A 105 -14.97 7.71 -4.79
C ASP A 105 -13.92 8.14 -3.77
N ARG A 106 -12.96 7.28 -3.47
CA ARG A 106 -11.82 7.57 -2.59
C ARG A 106 -10.58 6.87 -3.11
N ALA A 107 -9.44 7.56 -3.08
CA ALA A 107 -8.14 7.01 -3.46
C ALA A 107 -7.15 7.21 -2.31
N ILE A 108 -6.58 6.13 -1.79
CA ILE A 108 -5.57 6.16 -0.74
C ILE A 108 -4.20 6.28 -1.40
N LEU A 109 -3.49 7.35 -1.07
CA LEU A 109 -2.21 7.71 -1.66
C LEU A 109 -1.06 7.10 -0.87
N LEU A 110 -0.29 6.23 -1.50
CA LEU A 110 0.96 5.66 -1.01
C LEU A 110 2.16 6.29 -1.71
N ALA A 111 3.23 6.53 -0.97
CA ALA A 111 4.36 7.34 -1.41
C ALA A 111 5.23 6.64 -2.47
N GLY A 112 4.90 6.74 -3.75
CA GLY A 112 5.60 6.05 -4.84
C GLY A 112 7.13 6.24 -4.85
N HIS A 113 7.63 7.48 -4.66
CA HIS A 113 9.07 7.74 -4.56
C HIS A 113 9.74 7.24 -3.28
N LEU A 114 8.97 6.91 -2.23
CA LEU A 114 9.50 6.57 -0.91
C LEU A 114 9.22 5.11 -0.50
N LEU A 115 8.81 4.26 -1.43
CA LEU A 115 8.58 2.84 -1.17
C LEU A 115 9.80 2.20 -0.48
N GLY A 116 10.99 2.54 -0.93
CA GLY A 116 12.25 2.03 -0.38
C GLY A 116 12.88 2.86 0.75
N LEU A 117 12.17 3.81 1.34
CA LEU A 117 12.73 4.66 2.40
C LEU A 117 13.27 3.86 3.59
N GLY A 118 12.69 2.67 3.87
CA GLY A 118 13.13 1.76 4.92
C GLY A 118 14.56 1.23 4.76
N ALA A 119 15.14 1.30 3.55
CA ALA A 119 16.52 0.90 3.30
C ALA A 119 17.53 2.05 3.41
N MET A 120 17.08 3.25 3.74
CA MET A 120 17.99 4.40 3.89
C MET A 120 18.86 4.25 5.14
N PRO A 121 20.20 4.33 5.02
CA PRO A 121 21.10 4.03 6.13
C PRO A 121 21.06 5.04 7.29
N ASP A 122 20.75 6.32 7.01
CA ASP A 122 20.67 7.37 8.04
C ASP A 122 19.20 7.58 8.46
N PRO A 123 18.81 7.13 9.67
CA PRO A 123 17.42 7.24 10.14
C PRO A 123 16.93 8.69 10.26
N GLN A 124 17.82 9.63 10.59
CA GLN A 124 17.45 11.04 10.72
C GLN A 124 17.13 11.67 9.36
N VAL A 125 17.89 11.28 8.33
CA VAL A 125 17.61 11.69 6.95
C VAL A 125 16.30 11.07 6.48
N ALA A 126 16.09 9.77 6.72
CA ALA A 126 14.85 9.09 6.37
C ALA A 126 13.64 9.75 7.04
N ALA A 127 13.71 10.02 8.34
CA ALA A 127 12.64 10.68 9.09
C ALA A 127 12.37 12.11 8.58
N THR A 128 13.42 12.85 8.21
CA THR A 128 13.27 14.21 7.66
C THR A 128 12.58 14.18 6.29
N ILE A 129 12.93 13.22 5.45
CA ILE A 129 12.29 13.04 4.13
C ILE A 129 10.83 12.63 4.32
N ALA A 130 10.55 11.67 5.20
CA ALA A 130 9.18 11.24 5.52
C ALA A 130 8.32 12.41 5.97
N SER A 131 8.80 13.21 6.93
CA SER A 131 8.08 14.37 7.46
C SER A 131 7.82 15.44 6.39
N ALA A 132 8.82 15.75 5.56
CA ALA A 132 8.66 16.71 4.45
C ALA A 132 7.67 16.20 3.38
N TYR A 133 7.70 14.89 3.09
CA TYR A 133 6.75 14.27 2.18
C TYR A 133 5.31 14.33 2.71
N ASN A 134 5.11 14.06 3.98
CA ASN A 134 3.78 14.12 4.60
C ASN A 134 3.18 15.53 4.51
N ASP A 135 3.98 16.57 4.79
CA ASP A 135 3.54 17.96 4.64
C ASP A 135 3.22 18.30 3.17
N TRP A 136 4.08 17.89 2.22
CA TRP A 136 3.87 18.05 0.78
C TRP A 136 2.60 17.32 0.30
N MET A 137 2.39 16.07 0.71
CA MET A 137 1.21 15.29 0.35
C MET A 137 -0.07 15.97 0.85
N CYS A 138 -0.09 16.41 2.11
CA CYS A 138 -1.23 17.12 2.65
C CYS A 138 -1.54 18.41 1.89
N GLU A 139 -0.53 19.22 1.59
CA GLU A 139 -0.70 20.51 0.89
C GLU A 139 -1.07 20.31 -0.58
N ARG A 140 -0.34 19.43 -1.28
CA ARG A 140 -0.44 19.31 -2.73
C ARG A 140 -1.59 18.43 -3.20
N TRP A 141 -1.91 17.36 -2.44
CA TRP A 141 -2.87 16.34 -2.85
C TRP A 141 -4.15 16.38 -2.01
N LEU A 142 -4.05 16.23 -0.69
CA LEU A 142 -5.23 16.09 0.16
C LEU A 142 -6.08 17.37 0.22
N GLN A 143 -5.45 18.54 0.13
CA GLN A 143 -6.18 19.82 0.05
C GLN A 143 -6.75 20.10 -1.33
N PHE A 144 -6.21 19.48 -2.39
CA PHE A 144 -6.66 19.69 -3.75
C PHE A 144 -8.04 19.06 -4.00
N ASP A 145 -8.22 17.79 -3.60
CA ASP A 145 -9.50 17.07 -3.75
C ASP A 145 -9.75 16.21 -2.51
N GLN A 146 -10.92 16.39 -1.92
CA GLN A 146 -11.33 15.68 -0.71
C GLN A 146 -11.60 14.18 -0.92
N ARG A 147 -11.53 13.68 -2.13
CA ARG A 147 -11.57 12.25 -2.44
C ARG A 147 -10.22 11.57 -2.24
N TYR A 148 -9.12 12.31 -2.24
CA TYR A 148 -7.81 11.78 -1.86
C TYR A 148 -7.71 11.54 -0.35
N ARG A 149 -7.10 10.44 0.00
CA ARG A 149 -6.71 10.06 1.35
C ARG A 149 -5.22 9.74 1.35
N GLY A 150 -4.55 9.80 2.49
CA GLY A 150 -3.11 9.58 2.52
C GLY A 150 -2.67 8.57 3.56
N GLY A 151 -1.71 7.74 3.17
CA GLY A 151 -0.87 6.99 4.07
C GLY A 151 0.28 7.87 4.55
N LEU A 152 0.32 8.21 5.84
CA LEU A 152 1.42 8.97 6.40
C LEU A 152 2.71 8.14 6.42
N VAL A 153 3.76 8.64 5.79
CA VAL A 153 5.05 7.94 5.69
C VAL A 153 5.82 8.08 6.99
N ILE A 154 6.41 6.97 7.45
CA ILE A 154 7.32 6.95 8.59
C ILE A 154 8.69 6.37 8.21
N ALA A 155 9.70 6.63 9.03
CA ALA A 155 11.02 6.02 8.91
C ALA A 155 11.16 4.88 9.93
N PRO A 156 10.94 3.62 9.54
CA PRO A 156 10.88 2.48 10.47
C PRO A 156 12.23 2.11 11.09
N GLN A 157 13.33 2.66 10.56
CA GLN A 157 14.68 2.46 11.08
C GLN A 157 14.85 2.97 12.51
N ASP A 158 14.12 4.03 12.87
CA ASP A 158 14.13 4.62 14.22
C ASP A 158 12.68 4.75 14.73
N PRO A 159 12.21 3.80 15.54
CA PRO A 159 10.86 3.79 16.06
C PRO A 159 10.47 5.04 16.86
N GLU A 160 11.43 5.69 17.54
CA GLU A 160 11.14 6.93 18.30
C GLU A 160 10.84 8.11 17.36
N LEU A 161 11.60 8.23 16.26
CA LEU A 161 11.33 9.24 15.24
C LEU A 161 10.03 8.94 14.50
N ALA A 162 9.75 7.66 14.22
CA ALA A 162 8.51 7.23 13.61
C ALA A 162 7.29 7.58 14.48
N VAL A 163 7.34 7.30 15.80
CA VAL A 163 6.28 7.66 16.74
C VAL A 163 6.04 9.16 16.79
N LYS A 164 7.10 9.98 16.82
CA LYS A 164 6.97 11.46 16.77
C LYS A 164 6.24 11.93 15.52
N GLU A 165 6.50 11.30 14.39
CA GLU A 165 5.83 11.64 13.13
C GLU A 165 4.38 11.17 13.12
N ILE A 166 4.07 9.98 13.65
CA ILE A 166 2.70 9.51 13.82
C ILE A 166 1.92 10.48 14.71
N ASP A 167 2.45 10.85 15.87
CA ASP A 167 1.80 11.78 16.80
C ASP A 167 1.59 13.17 16.17
N ARG A 168 2.49 13.63 15.30
CA ARG A 168 2.39 14.91 14.59
C ARG A 168 1.28 14.94 13.54
N MET A 169 1.07 13.79 12.84
CA MET A 169 0.28 13.75 11.61
C MET A 169 -1.07 13.04 11.75
N SER A 170 -1.26 12.23 12.78
CA SER A 170 -2.44 11.36 12.93
C SER A 170 -3.80 12.08 12.88
N ASP A 171 -3.85 13.34 13.31
CA ASP A 171 -5.08 14.15 13.33
C ASP A 171 -5.24 15.05 12.10
N ARG A 172 -4.32 14.95 11.12
CA ARG A 172 -4.43 15.72 9.89
C ARG A 172 -5.60 15.20 9.04
N PRO A 173 -6.46 16.10 8.53
CA PRO A 173 -7.57 15.70 7.66
C PRO A 173 -7.07 14.90 6.45
N GLY A 174 -7.74 13.80 6.16
CA GLY A 174 -7.41 12.93 5.04
C GLY A 174 -6.35 11.87 5.31
N ILE A 175 -5.66 11.88 6.45
CA ILE A 175 -4.76 10.78 6.85
C ILE A 175 -5.62 9.61 7.35
N VAL A 176 -5.43 8.43 6.72
CA VAL A 176 -6.23 7.24 7.01
C VAL A 176 -5.42 6.04 7.49
N GLU A 177 -4.13 6.02 7.21
CA GLU A 177 -3.22 4.93 7.61
C GLU A 177 -1.79 5.41 7.76
N ILE A 178 -0.94 4.56 8.31
CA ILE A 178 0.51 4.72 8.40
C ILE A 178 1.14 3.91 7.28
N PHE A 179 1.79 4.56 6.32
CA PHE A 179 2.61 3.88 5.35
C PHE A 179 4.01 3.62 5.94
N MET A 180 4.29 2.36 6.21
CA MET A 180 5.56 1.90 6.77
C MET A 180 6.38 1.20 5.69
N PRO A 181 7.34 1.88 5.05
CA PRO A 181 8.26 1.25 4.12
C PRO A 181 8.96 0.05 4.76
N LEU A 182 9.07 -1.07 4.04
CA LEU A 182 9.72 -2.26 4.57
C LEU A 182 11.20 -2.00 4.90
N HIS A 183 11.65 -2.59 6.00
CA HIS A 183 13.01 -2.50 6.50
C HIS A 183 13.63 -3.90 6.64
N GLU A 184 14.93 -4.00 6.94
CA GLU A 184 15.65 -5.28 7.04
C GLU A 184 15.23 -6.17 8.23
N ILE A 185 14.34 -5.68 9.09
CA ILE A 185 13.81 -6.37 10.27
C ILE A 185 12.41 -6.85 9.97
N LEU A 186 12.10 -8.14 10.24
CA LEU A 186 10.75 -8.66 10.04
C LEU A 186 9.75 -8.02 11.02
N MET A 187 8.53 -7.83 10.54
CA MET A 187 7.49 -7.06 11.23
C MET A 187 7.06 -7.62 12.60
N GLY A 188 7.32 -8.88 12.91
CA GLY A 188 7.05 -9.45 14.25
C GLY A 188 7.99 -8.98 15.34
N GLU A 189 9.14 -8.41 14.98
CA GLU A 189 10.21 -8.08 15.93
C GLU A 189 9.85 -6.90 16.85
N LYS A 190 10.39 -6.94 18.07
CA LYS A 190 10.14 -5.93 19.12
C LYS A 190 10.56 -4.52 18.72
N HIS A 191 11.42 -4.40 17.72
CA HIS A 191 11.83 -3.13 17.14
C HIS A 191 10.62 -2.24 16.79
N TYR A 192 9.55 -2.82 16.25
CA TYR A 192 8.37 -2.07 15.81
C TYR A 192 7.31 -1.84 16.90
N TYR A 193 7.44 -2.40 18.08
CA TYR A 193 6.43 -2.30 19.13
C TYR A 193 6.03 -0.86 19.48
N PRO A 194 6.96 0.13 19.57
CA PRO A 194 6.55 1.52 19.78
C PRO A 194 5.67 2.07 18.65
N ILE A 195 5.94 1.67 17.40
CA ILE A 195 5.14 2.05 16.23
C ILE A 195 3.74 1.43 16.31
N TYR A 196 3.64 0.14 16.67
CA TYR A 196 2.37 -0.56 16.83
C TYR A 196 1.51 0.02 17.94
N GLU A 197 2.13 0.39 19.05
CA GLU A 197 1.46 1.07 20.15
C GLU A 197 0.91 2.44 19.72
N ALA A 198 1.69 3.22 18.98
CA ALA A 198 1.26 4.50 18.43
C ALA A 198 0.12 4.33 17.40
N ALA A 199 0.26 3.36 16.49
CA ALA A 199 -0.77 3.05 15.50
C ALA A 199 -2.11 2.70 16.16
N GLN A 200 -2.08 1.81 17.16
CA GLN A 200 -3.27 1.44 17.93
C GLN A 200 -3.86 2.64 18.69
N ARG A 201 -3.02 3.44 19.37
CA ARG A 201 -3.44 4.64 20.13
C ARG A 201 -4.17 5.65 19.25
N HIS A 202 -3.75 5.82 18.00
CA HIS A 202 -4.37 6.74 17.05
C HIS A 202 -5.43 6.07 16.14
N GLY A 203 -5.66 4.76 16.27
CA GLY A 203 -6.60 4.03 15.45
C GLY A 203 -6.26 4.06 13.96
N LEU A 204 -4.96 4.07 13.62
CA LEU A 204 -4.46 4.06 12.25
C LEU A 204 -3.95 2.67 11.88
N PRO A 205 -4.44 2.03 10.81
CA PRO A 205 -3.82 0.84 10.26
C PRO A 205 -2.38 1.10 9.80
N ILE A 206 -1.55 0.06 9.80
CA ILE A 206 -0.22 0.09 9.18
C ILE A 206 -0.31 -0.57 7.81
N CYS A 207 0.05 0.17 6.76
CA CYS A 207 0.17 -0.33 5.40
C CYS A 207 1.65 -0.57 5.07
N VAL A 208 1.95 -1.71 4.46
CA VAL A 208 3.26 -2.06 3.91
C VAL A 208 3.15 -2.43 2.44
N HIS A 209 4.19 -2.12 1.68
CA HIS A 209 4.24 -2.25 0.23
C HIS A 209 5.64 -2.70 -0.20
N PRO A 210 5.81 -3.54 -1.23
CA PRO A 210 7.12 -3.93 -1.73
C PRO A 210 7.81 -2.76 -2.44
N SER A 211 9.13 -2.79 -2.51
CA SER A 211 9.91 -1.71 -3.12
C SER A 211 11.06 -2.18 -3.99
N GLY A 212 11.36 -3.49 -3.99
CA GLY A 212 12.59 -4.03 -4.58
C GLY A 212 13.83 -3.93 -3.67
N THR A 213 13.81 -3.07 -2.64
CA THR A 213 14.90 -2.96 -1.67
C THR A 213 15.05 -4.18 -0.81
N GLU A 214 13.96 -4.86 -0.56
CA GLU A 214 13.91 -6.05 0.29
C GLU A 214 14.88 -7.13 -0.18
N ASN A 215 15.16 -7.17 -1.48
CA ASN A 215 16.08 -8.16 -2.05
C ASN A 215 17.55 -7.79 -1.93
N VAL A 216 17.87 -6.52 -1.70
CA VAL A 216 19.26 -6.03 -1.72
C VAL A 216 19.76 -5.63 -0.35
N TYR A 217 18.98 -4.86 0.36
CA TYR A 217 19.36 -4.29 1.64
C TYR A 217 18.65 -4.93 2.82
N ALA A 218 17.36 -5.23 2.65
CA ALA A 218 16.63 -5.96 3.66
C ALA A 218 17.02 -7.44 3.64
N ARG A 219 17.25 -8.02 4.80
CA ARG A 219 17.51 -9.45 4.99
C ARG A 219 16.20 -10.24 5.01
N ALA A 220 15.23 -9.88 4.17
CA ALA A 220 14.04 -10.68 4.01
C ALA A 220 14.42 -12.13 3.72
N PRO A 221 13.60 -13.12 4.10
CA PRO A 221 13.89 -14.51 3.79
C PRO A 221 14.15 -14.64 2.29
N ARG A 222 15.40 -14.86 1.94
CA ARG A 222 15.80 -15.03 0.55
C ARG A 222 15.81 -16.50 0.25
N MET A 223 15.08 -16.90 -0.76
CA MET A 223 15.30 -18.20 -1.35
C MET A 223 16.58 -18.15 -2.17
N ALA A 224 17.71 -18.50 -1.53
CA ALA A 224 18.98 -18.88 -2.17
C ALA A 224 19.53 -17.94 -3.26
N GLY A 225 19.13 -16.67 -3.34
CA GLY A 225 19.71 -15.74 -4.33
C GLY A 225 18.89 -14.48 -4.57
N THR A 226 19.45 -13.61 -5.40
CA THR A 226 18.79 -12.36 -5.85
C THR A 226 18.27 -12.56 -7.26
N PRO A 227 17.01 -12.22 -7.55
CA PRO A 227 16.49 -12.24 -8.91
C PRO A 227 17.35 -11.44 -9.89
N THR A 228 17.45 -11.89 -11.13
CA THR A 228 18.21 -11.21 -12.17
C THR A 228 17.33 -10.25 -12.99
N TYR A 229 16.09 -10.68 -13.26
CA TYR A 229 15.17 -9.95 -14.12
C TYR A 229 14.01 -9.37 -13.33
N TYR A 230 13.45 -8.26 -13.80
CA TYR A 230 12.27 -7.65 -13.22
C TYR A 230 11.09 -8.63 -13.09
N ILE A 231 10.86 -9.45 -14.11
CA ILE A 231 9.77 -10.43 -14.09
C ILE A 231 9.95 -11.49 -12.98
N GLU A 232 11.19 -11.90 -12.67
CA GLU A 232 11.46 -12.82 -11.56
C GLU A 232 11.12 -12.16 -10.22
N TRP A 233 11.57 -10.94 -10.01
CA TRP A 233 11.29 -10.18 -8.79
C TRP A 233 9.78 -9.94 -8.62
N HIS A 234 9.12 -9.46 -9.67
CA HIS A 234 7.68 -9.17 -9.63
C HIS A 234 6.84 -10.44 -9.37
N ALA A 235 7.25 -11.58 -9.91
CA ALA A 235 6.59 -12.86 -9.63
C ALA A 235 6.76 -13.35 -8.18
N LEU A 236 7.73 -12.80 -7.43
CA LEU A 236 8.07 -13.22 -6.08
C LEU A 236 7.58 -12.24 -5.00
N LEU A 237 6.83 -11.20 -5.35
CA LEU A 237 6.32 -10.19 -4.39
C LEU A 237 5.60 -10.82 -3.19
N GLY A 238 4.79 -11.84 -3.42
CA GLY A 238 4.08 -12.56 -2.36
C GLY A 238 4.99 -13.16 -1.29
N GLN A 239 6.23 -13.54 -1.61
CA GLN A 239 7.16 -14.13 -0.63
C GLN A 239 7.63 -13.14 0.44
N ILE A 240 7.79 -11.87 0.06
CA ILE A 240 8.15 -10.79 0.99
C ILE A 240 7.05 -10.65 2.04
N HIS A 241 5.82 -10.64 1.58
CA HIS A 241 4.65 -10.50 2.43
C HIS A 241 4.36 -11.76 3.26
N GLN A 242 4.58 -12.95 2.72
CA GLN A 242 4.49 -14.21 3.49
C GLN A 242 5.41 -14.18 4.71
N ALA A 243 6.66 -13.75 4.51
CA ALA A 243 7.63 -13.69 5.58
C ALA A 243 7.23 -12.70 6.69
N ASN A 244 6.80 -11.50 6.31
CA ASN A 244 6.36 -10.49 7.25
C ASN A 244 5.05 -10.88 7.95
N THR A 245 4.10 -11.47 7.25
CA THR A 245 2.85 -11.98 7.83
C THR A 245 3.12 -13.11 8.82
N ALA A 246 3.93 -14.11 8.44
CA ALA A 246 4.31 -15.18 9.35
C ALA A 246 5.02 -14.64 10.61
N SER A 247 5.89 -13.65 10.45
CA SER A 247 6.58 -13.00 11.57
C SER A 247 5.59 -12.31 12.51
N LEU A 248 4.64 -11.52 12.01
CA LEU A 248 3.60 -10.87 12.82
C LEU A 248 2.80 -11.88 13.64
N LEU A 249 2.37 -12.97 12.99
CA LEU A 249 1.54 -14.00 13.61
C LEU A 249 2.33 -14.81 14.66
N CYS A 250 3.51 -15.31 14.32
CA CYS A 250 4.32 -16.14 15.21
C CYS A 250 4.89 -15.38 16.41
N HIS A 251 5.19 -14.09 16.27
CA HIS A 251 5.61 -13.25 17.39
C HIS A 251 4.45 -12.79 18.28
N GLY A 252 3.21 -13.13 17.94
CA GLY A 252 2.03 -12.79 18.72
C GLY A 252 1.76 -11.30 18.78
N VAL A 253 2.07 -10.57 17.69
CA VAL A 253 1.88 -9.11 17.64
C VAL A 253 0.43 -8.74 17.93
N PHE A 254 -0.53 -9.47 17.35
CA PHE A 254 -1.96 -9.20 17.54
C PHE A 254 -2.50 -9.67 18.92
N GLU A 255 -1.81 -10.56 19.64
CA GLU A 255 -2.11 -10.81 21.04
C GLU A 255 -1.69 -9.64 21.93
N ARG A 256 -0.58 -9.02 21.60
CA ARG A 256 -0.05 -7.86 22.33
C ARG A 256 -0.77 -6.56 21.97
N PHE A 257 -1.13 -6.40 20.71
CA PHE A 257 -1.78 -5.22 20.15
C PHE A 257 -3.08 -5.64 19.43
N PRO A 258 -4.13 -5.98 20.19
CA PRO A 258 -5.34 -6.60 19.61
C PRO A 258 -6.15 -5.69 18.68
N GLU A 259 -6.02 -4.38 18.82
CA GLU A 259 -6.68 -3.40 17.95
C GLU A 259 -5.81 -2.96 16.75
N LEU A 260 -4.57 -3.44 16.69
CA LEU A 260 -3.69 -3.16 15.57
C LEU A 260 -4.27 -3.77 14.29
N LYS A 261 -4.31 -2.96 13.24
CA LYS A 261 -4.73 -3.36 11.89
C LYS A 261 -3.56 -3.22 10.93
N VAL A 262 -3.42 -4.17 10.00
CA VAL A 262 -2.33 -4.18 9.01
C VAL A 262 -2.89 -4.37 7.61
N VAL A 263 -2.41 -3.58 6.66
CA VAL A 263 -2.69 -3.70 5.22
C VAL A 263 -1.42 -4.19 4.52
N ILE A 264 -1.57 -5.23 3.73
CA ILE A 264 -0.54 -5.76 2.84
C ILE A 264 -0.89 -5.32 1.42
N ALA A 265 -0.13 -4.38 0.89
CA ALA A 265 -0.34 -3.85 -0.46
C ALA A 265 0.60 -4.51 -1.48
N GLU A 266 0.14 -4.63 -2.71
CA GLU A 266 0.87 -5.17 -3.88
C GLU A 266 1.57 -6.52 -3.64
N GLY A 267 0.85 -7.47 -3.02
CA GLY A 267 1.42 -8.81 -2.72
C GLY A 267 0.84 -9.94 -3.57
N GLY A 268 -0.18 -9.68 -4.36
CA GLY A 268 -1.03 -10.74 -4.90
C GLY A 268 -1.77 -11.48 -3.79
N ILE A 269 -2.64 -12.42 -4.15
CA ILE A 269 -3.61 -12.97 -3.19
C ILE A 269 -3.53 -14.49 -3.00
N ALA A 270 -2.94 -15.22 -3.94
CA ALA A 270 -3.02 -16.70 -3.93
C ALA A 270 -2.26 -17.33 -2.75
N TRP A 271 -1.19 -16.72 -2.29
CA TRP A 271 -0.36 -17.20 -1.19
C TRP A 271 -1.04 -17.15 0.18
N ILE A 272 -2.09 -16.34 0.32
CA ILE A 272 -2.79 -16.12 1.61
C ILE A 272 -3.36 -17.43 2.15
N ALA A 273 -4.03 -18.22 1.29
CA ALA A 273 -4.62 -19.49 1.67
C ALA A 273 -3.55 -20.50 2.13
N GLU A 274 -2.49 -20.66 1.34
CA GLU A 274 -1.41 -21.60 1.65
C GLU A 274 -0.73 -21.25 2.97
N LEU A 275 -0.40 -19.97 3.19
CA LEU A 275 0.23 -19.52 4.42
C LEU A 275 -0.67 -19.76 5.64
N ALA A 276 -1.96 -19.43 5.54
CA ALA A 276 -2.93 -19.61 6.63
C ALA A 276 -3.02 -21.10 7.01
N TRP A 277 -3.21 -22.00 6.06
CA TRP A 277 -3.30 -23.44 6.31
C TRP A 277 -2.01 -24.01 6.89
N LYS A 278 -0.87 -23.58 6.35
CA LYS A 278 0.44 -24.04 6.81
C LYS A 278 0.69 -23.63 8.26
N LEU A 279 0.43 -22.38 8.61
CA LEU A 279 0.63 -21.88 9.96
C LEU A 279 -0.33 -22.55 10.96
N ASP A 280 -1.59 -22.76 10.60
CA ASP A 280 -2.56 -23.46 11.46
C ASP A 280 -2.16 -24.91 11.70
N ALA A 281 -1.72 -25.61 10.65
CA ALA A 281 -1.25 -27.00 10.75
C ALA A 281 0.01 -27.11 11.64
N ASP A 282 0.98 -26.21 11.43
CA ASP A 282 2.22 -26.20 12.21
C ASP A 282 1.97 -25.79 13.66
N TRP A 283 1.06 -24.86 13.91
CA TRP A 283 0.70 -24.43 15.26
C TRP A 283 0.21 -25.56 16.13
N HIS A 284 -0.51 -26.54 15.59
CA HIS A 284 -0.93 -27.72 16.35
C HIS A 284 0.25 -28.51 16.90
N GLY A 285 1.34 -28.62 16.17
CA GLY A 285 2.53 -29.39 16.57
C GLY A 285 3.62 -28.56 17.27
N LEU A 286 3.71 -27.28 16.98
CA LEU A 286 4.83 -26.40 17.36
C LEU A 286 4.42 -25.24 18.28
N ARG A 287 3.19 -25.19 18.76
CA ARG A 287 2.68 -24.08 19.60
C ARG A 287 3.49 -23.84 20.88
N ASP A 288 4.24 -24.84 21.35
CA ASP A 288 5.10 -24.68 22.52
C ASP A 288 6.30 -23.76 22.26
N GLU A 289 6.67 -23.54 20.98
CA GLU A 289 7.69 -22.57 20.59
C GLU A 289 7.17 -21.14 20.68
N ILE A 290 5.85 -20.95 20.48
CA ILE A 290 5.17 -19.65 20.45
C ILE A 290 3.99 -19.62 21.44
N PRO A 291 4.21 -19.88 22.74
CA PRO A 291 3.13 -20.08 23.72
C PRO A 291 2.27 -18.83 23.96
N TRP A 292 2.69 -17.67 23.45
CA TRP A 292 1.94 -16.41 23.46
C TRP A 292 0.85 -16.35 22.37
N VAL A 293 0.92 -17.16 21.30
CA VAL A 293 -0.14 -17.26 20.28
C VAL A 293 -1.22 -18.18 20.79
N LYS A 294 -2.43 -17.66 21.06
CA LYS A 294 -3.51 -18.35 21.79
C LYS A 294 -4.57 -18.96 20.91
N ARG A 295 -4.70 -18.49 19.67
CA ARG A 295 -5.68 -18.93 18.67
C ARG A 295 -4.96 -19.39 17.41
N HIS A 296 -5.72 -19.97 16.47
CA HIS A 296 -5.16 -20.27 15.16
C HIS A 296 -4.57 -19.00 14.51
N PRO A 297 -3.39 -19.08 13.90
CA PRO A 297 -2.81 -17.94 13.16
C PRO A 297 -3.76 -17.34 12.13
N SER A 298 -4.58 -18.15 11.46
CA SER A 298 -5.59 -17.69 10.52
C SER A 298 -6.67 -16.81 11.13
N ASP A 299 -7.00 -16.96 12.43
CA ASP A 299 -7.98 -16.10 13.11
C ASP A 299 -7.50 -14.65 13.15
N TYR A 300 -6.22 -14.42 13.53
CA TYR A 300 -5.63 -13.08 13.54
C TYR A 300 -5.51 -12.49 12.15
N LEU A 301 -5.11 -13.31 11.15
CA LEU A 301 -5.07 -12.89 9.76
C LEU A 301 -6.43 -12.34 9.32
N ASN A 302 -7.50 -13.08 9.58
CA ASN A 302 -8.86 -12.69 9.20
C ASN A 302 -9.38 -11.46 9.96
N GLU A 303 -8.99 -11.28 11.21
CA GLU A 303 -9.48 -10.18 12.05
C GLU A 303 -8.69 -8.89 11.85
N ASN A 304 -7.36 -8.99 11.85
CA ASN A 304 -6.46 -7.84 11.95
C ASN A 304 -5.85 -7.41 10.62
N MET A 305 -5.89 -8.24 9.56
CA MET A 305 -5.19 -7.96 8.32
C MET A 305 -6.14 -7.76 7.14
N ARG A 306 -5.71 -6.94 6.19
CA ARG A 306 -6.34 -6.78 4.87
C ARG A 306 -5.25 -6.84 3.80
N PHE A 307 -5.66 -7.27 2.62
CA PHE A 307 -4.79 -7.46 1.47
C PHE A 307 -5.37 -6.71 0.28
N THR A 308 -4.54 -5.97 -0.43
CA THR A 308 -5.01 -5.32 -1.66
C THR A 308 -5.04 -6.32 -2.82
N THR A 309 -5.92 -6.09 -3.78
CA THR A 309 -6.12 -7.04 -4.87
C THR A 309 -4.97 -7.06 -5.86
N GLN A 310 -4.27 -5.95 -6.07
CA GLN A 310 -3.23 -5.85 -7.08
C GLN A 310 -1.90 -6.50 -6.58
N PRO A 311 -1.11 -7.18 -7.42
CA PRO A 311 -1.45 -7.61 -8.78
C PRO A 311 -2.50 -8.73 -8.79
N PHE A 312 -3.63 -8.44 -9.47
CA PHE A 312 -4.73 -9.40 -9.56
C PHE A 312 -4.49 -10.34 -10.74
N VAL A 313 -4.08 -11.56 -10.41
CA VAL A 313 -3.79 -12.59 -11.43
C VAL A 313 -4.92 -13.60 -11.46
N GLU A 314 -5.63 -13.64 -12.57
CA GLU A 314 -6.69 -14.60 -12.78
C GLU A 314 -6.11 -15.98 -13.18
N PRO A 315 -6.55 -17.07 -12.51
CA PRO A 315 -6.22 -18.40 -12.97
C PRO A 315 -6.93 -18.71 -14.31
N PRO A 316 -6.39 -19.64 -15.13
CA PRO A 316 -6.96 -19.96 -16.45
C PRO A 316 -8.41 -20.41 -16.43
N LYS A 317 -8.91 -20.89 -15.29
CA LYS A 317 -10.30 -21.32 -15.11
C LYS A 317 -10.96 -20.49 -14.04
N ARG A 318 -12.11 -19.92 -14.39
CA ARG A 318 -12.90 -19.08 -13.49
C ARG A 318 -13.33 -19.77 -12.19
N GLU A 319 -13.67 -21.06 -12.27
CA GLU A 319 -14.00 -21.85 -11.07
C GLU A 319 -12.86 -21.87 -10.04
N HIS A 320 -11.61 -21.80 -10.49
CA HIS A 320 -10.45 -21.71 -9.60
C HIS A 320 -10.35 -20.35 -8.93
N LEU A 321 -10.73 -19.27 -9.62
CA LEU A 321 -10.77 -17.94 -9.02
C LEU A 321 -11.83 -17.88 -7.91
N THR A 322 -13.04 -18.37 -8.20
CA THR A 322 -14.13 -18.41 -7.20
C THR A 322 -13.73 -19.23 -5.98
N SER A 323 -13.11 -20.41 -6.20
CA SER A 323 -12.61 -21.23 -5.10
C SER A 323 -11.51 -20.55 -4.31
N LEU A 324 -10.60 -19.82 -4.97
CA LEU A 324 -9.56 -19.06 -4.29
C LEU A 324 -10.17 -17.95 -3.42
N MET A 325 -11.17 -17.21 -3.92
CA MET A 325 -11.86 -16.16 -3.16
C MET A 325 -12.47 -16.73 -1.88
N ASP A 326 -13.11 -17.89 -1.95
CA ASP A 326 -13.65 -18.58 -0.79
C ASP A 326 -12.57 -19.02 0.19
N MET A 327 -11.50 -19.64 -0.31
CA MET A 327 -10.38 -20.15 0.50
C MET A 327 -9.65 -19.07 1.30
N ILE A 328 -9.54 -17.86 0.76
CA ILE A 328 -8.88 -16.73 1.43
C ILE A 328 -9.84 -15.87 2.25
N ASN A 329 -11.13 -16.20 2.27
CA ASN A 329 -12.16 -15.37 2.91
C ASN A 329 -12.19 -13.94 2.31
N ALA A 330 -12.19 -13.85 0.98
CA ALA A 330 -12.06 -12.60 0.23
C ALA A 330 -13.13 -11.57 0.59
N GLU A 331 -14.34 -12.02 0.92
CA GLU A 331 -15.46 -11.17 1.35
C GLU A 331 -15.15 -10.32 2.60
N LYS A 332 -14.11 -10.70 3.36
CA LYS A 332 -13.68 -9.99 4.56
C LYS A 332 -12.31 -9.36 4.41
N VAL A 333 -11.35 -10.07 3.79
CA VAL A 333 -9.94 -9.66 3.87
C VAL A 333 -9.44 -8.89 2.67
N LEU A 334 -10.12 -8.92 1.50
CA LEU A 334 -9.66 -8.20 0.33
C LEU A 334 -10.21 -6.76 0.26
N MET A 335 -9.34 -5.86 -0.21
CA MET A 335 -9.67 -4.49 -0.58
C MET A 335 -9.17 -4.22 -2.00
N PHE A 336 -9.98 -3.52 -2.80
CA PHE A 336 -9.60 -3.17 -4.16
C PHE A 336 -8.40 -2.22 -4.18
N SER A 337 -7.50 -2.43 -5.15
CA SER A 337 -6.41 -1.50 -5.49
C SER A 337 -6.16 -1.49 -6.98
N SER A 338 -5.89 -0.30 -7.51
CA SER A 338 -5.56 -0.13 -8.93
C SER A 338 -4.08 -0.17 -9.22
N ASP A 339 -3.24 0.22 -8.27
CA ASP A 339 -1.80 0.45 -8.44
C ASP A 339 -1.50 1.52 -9.51
N TYR A 340 -2.37 2.54 -9.60
CA TYR A 340 -2.16 3.68 -10.49
C TYR A 340 -0.92 4.48 -10.05
N PRO A 341 0.02 4.86 -10.90
CA PRO A 341 0.00 4.83 -12.37
C PRO A 341 0.83 3.71 -12.99
N HIS A 342 1.09 2.62 -12.28
CA HIS A 342 1.98 1.56 -12.73
C HIS A 342 1.48 0.83 -13.99
N TRP A 343 2.42 0.17 -14.67
CA TRP A 343 2.17 -0.50 -15.96
C TRP A 343 1.14 -1.64 -15.87
N ASN A 344 1.04 -2.29 -14.71
CA ASN A 344 0.14 -3.40 -14.39
C ASN A 344 -1.17 -2.94 -13.71
N TYR A 345 -1.55 -1.70 -13.94
CA TYR A 345 -2.78 -1.08 -13.44
C TYR A 345 -4.02 -1.96 -13.63
N ASN A 346 -4.77 -2.14 -12.55
CA ASN A 346 -6.06 -2.81 -12.54
C ASN A 346 -7.19 -1.80 -12.73
N ASP A 347 -7.80 -1.81 -13.92
CA ASP A 347 -8.95 -0.95 -14.21
C ASP A 347 -10.16 -1.38 -13.35
N PRO A 348 -10.70 -0.49 -12.50
CA PRO A 348 -11.80 -0.83 -11.60
C PRO A 348 -13.07 -1.27 -12.31
N THR A 349 -13.25 -0.86 -13.57
CA THR A 349 -14.45 -1.20 -14.34
C THR A 349 -14.52 -2.69 -14.71
N ASN A 350 -13.40 -3.40 -14.69
CA ASN A 350 -13.31 -4.81 -15.09
C ASN A 350 -12.40 -5.68 -14.22
N ALA A 351 -11.63 -5.11 -13.31
CA ALA A 351 -10.66 -5.84 -12.49
C ALA A 351 -11.26 -7.05 -11.75
N LEU A 352 -12.50 -6.93 -11.27
CA LEU A 352 -13.22 -8.00 -10.58
C LEU A 352 -14.38 -8.57 -11.42
N ALA A 353 -14.40 -8.26 -12.73
CA ALA A 353 -15.45 -8.73 -13.62
C ALA A 353 -15.55 -10.26 -13.55
N GLY A 354 -16.76 -10.70 -13.26
CA GLY A 354 -16.99 -12.14 -13.20
C GLY A 354 -17.00 -12.76 -11.84
N LEU A 355 -16.61 -12.06 -10.80
CA LEU A 355 -16.98 -12.42 -9.44
C LEU A 355 -18.48 -12.07 -9.20
N PRO A 356 -19.14 -12.68 -8.20
CA PRO A 356 -20.47 -12.28 -7.78
C PRO A 356 -20.55 -10.78 -7.44
N GLU A 357 -21.62 -10.09 -7.85
CA GLU A 357 -21.76 -8.63 -7.63
C GLU A 357 -21.63 -8.24 -6.15
N GLU A 358 -22.12 -9.06 -5.24
CA GLU A 358 -21.98 -8.85 -3.79
C GLU A 358 -20.52 -8.91 -3.35
N LEU A 359 -19.76 -9.85 -3.86
CA LEU A 359 -18.32 -9.95 -3.54
C LEU A 359 -17.53 -8.78 -4.14
N GLN A 360 -17.86 -8.34 -5.37
CA GLN A 360 -17.27 -7.13 -5.95
C GLN A 360 -17.53 -5.91 -5.06
N ARG A 361 -18.77 -5.74 -4.60
CA ARG A 361 -19.14 -4.65 -3.70
C ARG A 361 -18.39 -4.72 -2.37
N ARG A 362 -18.28 -5.91 -1.78
CA ARG A 362 -17.51 -6.12 -0.54
C ARG A 362 -16.06 -5.66 -0.72
N ILE A 363 -15.39 -6.13 -1.77
CA ILE A 363 -13.98 -5.84 -2.04
C ILE A 363 -13.76 -4.37 -2.42
N MET A 364 -14.62 -3.80 -3.26
CA MET A 364 -14.45 -2.44 -3.78
C MET A 364 -14.86 -1.34 -2.79
N PHE A 365 -15.77 -1.63 -1.87
CA PHE A 365 -16.34 -0.59 -1.04
C PHE A 365 -16.52 -0.97 0.43
N ASP A 366 -17.24 -2.07 0.74
CA ASP A 366 -17.64 -2.34 2.11
C ASP A 366 -16.43 -2.70 2.99
N ASN A 367 -15.53 -3.57 2.52
CA ASN A 367 -14.34 -3.98 3.29
C ASN A 367 -13.42 -2.81 3.63
N PRO A 368 -12.98 -1.95 2.68
CA PRO A 368 -12.16 -0.80 3.03
C PRO A 368 -12.92 0.20 3.91
N ARG A 369 -14.22 0.42 3.68
CA ARG A 369 -15.03 1.30 4.52
C ARG A 369 -15.11 0.82 5.97
N GLU A 370 -15.38 -0.47 6.17
CA GLU A 370 -15.42 -1.07 7.51
C GLU A 370 -14.05 -1.05 8.20
N PHE A 371 -13.00 -1.24 7.43
CA PHE A 371 -11.64 -1.32 7.95
C PHE A 371 -11.09 0.04 8.40
N TYR A 372 -11.24 1.07 7.57
CA TYR A 372 -10.77 2.42 7.88
C TYR A 372 -11.77 3.23 8.72
N GLY A 373 -13.04 2.81 8.79
CA GLY A 373 -14.08 3.47 9.58
C GLY A 373 -14.33 4.91 9.10
N ASP A 374 -14.52 5.83 10.07
CA ASP A 374 -14.85 7.22 9.77
C ASP A 374 -13.75 7.99 9.05
N ARG A 375 -12.51 7.51 9.08
CA ARG A 375 -11.37 8.19 8.45
C ARG A 375 -11.43 8.18 6.92
N ILE A 376 -12.13 7.21 6.32
CA ILE A 376 -12.24 7.11 4.86
C ILE A 376 -13.36 7.98 4.27
N ASN A 377 -14.31 8.43 5.09
CA ASN A 377 -15.50 9.19 4.66
C ASN A 377 -15.19 10.62 4.18
#